data_70384f5a908496daf0b46d77329bd4b1
#
_entry.id   70384f5a908496daf0b46d77329bd4b1
#
_cell.length_a   1.000
_cell.length_b   1.000
_cell.length_c   1.000
_cell.angle_alpha   90.00
_cell.angle_beta   90.00
_cell.angle_gamma   90.00
#
_symmetry.space_group_name_H-M   'P 1'
#
loop_
_entity.id
_entity.type
_entity.pdbx_description
1 polymer ?
#
loop_
_entity_poly.entity_id
_entity_poly.type
_entity_poly.pdbx_seq_one_letter_code
_entity_poly.pdbx_strand_id
1 'polypeptide(L)'
;MELKRVVVTGLGALTPIGNNIAEYWDGLKNGKSGSAPITYFDTEKFKTKFACELKNFEATDYFDRKEARKLDRFAQYALVASDEAIKDANLDVDNLDKFRVGVIWGAGIGGLETFQDEVLNFADGDGTPRFNPFFIPKMIADIAPGHISIKHGFMGPNYTTVSACASSANAMIDSLNYIRLGYCDVIVTGGSEAAVTKAGMGGFNAMHALSTLNDDYKTASRPFDATRDGFVLGEGAGALILEEYEHAKARGAKIYAEVVGGGMTSDAYHVTAPHPEGIGVERVMLNCLKDAGVKPEEVDAINTHGTSTPLGDVAELKAITKVFGAHAKNININSTKSMTGHLLGAAGAIEAIASILAMQHNLVPPTINHKTVDPNIDPSLNLTLNKAQERKVNIAMSNTFGFGGHNACVLFKKLE
;
A
#
# COMPACT_ATOMS: atom_id res chain seq x y z
N MET A 1 -9.55 -29.71 -8.06
CA MET A 1 -9.34 -28.59 -9.01
C MET A 1 -7.90 -28.16 -8.82
N GLU A 2 -7.12 -28.15 -9.88
CA GLU A 2 -5.75 -27.60 -9.83
C GLU A 2 -5.86 -26.07 -9.85
N LEU A 3 -5.17 -25.41 -8.92
CA LEU A 3 -5.18 -23.95 -8.85
C LEU A 3 -4.30 -23.37 -9.96
N LYS A 4 -4.78 -22.34 -10.63
CA LYS A 4 -4.02 -21.64 -11.66
C LYS A 4 -2.91 -20.80 -11.03
N ARG A 5 -1.78 -20.67 -11.73
CA ARG A 5 -0.69 -19.77 -11.33
C ARG A 5 -1.05 -18.34 -11.67
N VAL A 6 -0.58 -17.41 -10.84
CA VAL A 6 -0.90 -15.98 -10.99
C VAL A 6 0.38 -15.16 -10.99
N VAL A 7 0.53 -14.31 -11.99
CA VAL A 7 1.72 -13.50 -12.19
C VAL A 7 1.39 -12.01 -12.23
N VAL A 8 2.38 -11.18 -11.96
CA VAL A 8 2.31 -9.74 -12.08
C VAL A 8 2.88 -9.33 -13.43
N THR A 9 2.07 -8.73 -14.29
CA THR A 9 2.46 -8.33 -15.64
C THR A 9 2.56 -6.82 -15.83
N GLY A 10 2.02 -6.02 -14.91
CA GLY A 10 2.10 -4.56 -14.96
C GLY A 10 2.12 -3.93 -13.59
N LEU A 11 2.79 -2.79 -13.49
CA LEU A 11 2.96 -2.00 -12.28
C LEU A 11 2.65 -0.53 -12.57
N GLY A 12 2.02 0.15 -11.60
CA GLY A 12 1.80 1.59 -11.62
C GLY A 12 1.87 2.17 -10.21
N ALA A 13 2.47 3.35 -10.07
CA ALA A 13 2.66 3.99 -8.77
C ALA A 13 2.54 5.50 -8.85
N LEU A 14 1.84 6.06 -7.87
CA LEU A 14 1.75 7.49 -7.61
C LEU A 14 2.03 7.70 -6.13
N THR A 15 3.21 8.21 -5.77
CA THR A 15 3.71 8.21 -4.39
C THR A 15 4.38 9.54 -4.03
N PRO A 16 4.55 9.85 -2.74
CA PRO A 16 5.24 11.07 -2.30
C PRO A 16 6.70 11.21 -2.77
N ILE A 17 7.31 10.14 -3.27
CA ILE A 17 8.71 10.11 -3.72
C ILE A 17 8.88 9.86 -5.22
N GLY A 18 7.78 9.69 -5.96
CA GLY A 18 7.77 9.52 -7.41
C GLY A 18 6.36 9.31 -7.95
N ASN A 19 6.06 9.90 -9.10
CA ASN A 19 4.74 9.89 -9.73
C ASN A 19 4.57 8.81 -10.83
N ASN A 20 5.53 7.91 -10.94
CA ASN A 20 5.51 6.72 -11.78
C ASN A 20 6.48 5.67 -11.20
N ILE A 21 6.47 4.46 -11.76
CA ILE A 21 7.30 3.34 -11.29
C ILE A 21 8.80 3.67 -11.32
N ALA A 22 9.28 4.34 -12.36
CA ALA A 22 10.71 4.65 -12.50
C ALA A 22 11.17 5.65 -11.43
N GLU A 23 10.40 6.72 -11.20
CA GLU A 23 10.67 7.71 -10.16
C GLU A 23 10.52 7.12 -8.76
N TYR A 24 9.48 6.29 -8.55
CA TYR A 24 9.27 5.60 -7.28
C TYR A 24 10.47 4.71 -6.93
N TRP A 25 10.94 3.90 -7.89
CA TRP A 25 12.13 3.08 -7.68
C TRP A 25 13.38 3.91 -7.42
N ASP A 26 13.57 5.02 -8.17
CA ASP A 26 14.69 5.93 -7.93
C ASP A 26 14.64 6.53 -6.52
N GLY A 27 13.47 6.95 -6.06
CA GLY A 27 13.26 7.43 -4.70
C GLY A 27 13.58 6.37 -3.64
N LEU A 28 13.12 5.14 -3.85
CA LEU A 28 13.35 4.01 -2.94
C LEU A 28 14.83 3.67 -2.79
N LYS A 29 15.54 3.44 -3.89
CA LYS A 29 16.96 3.02 -3.85
C LYS A 29 17.88 4.09 -3.27
N ASN A 30 17.52 5.37 -3.43
CA ASN A 30 18.30 6.50 -2.93
C ASN A 30 17.89 6.97 -1.52
N GLY A 31 16.90 6.32 -0.89
CA GLY A 31 16.47 6.69 0.46
C GLY A 31 15.83 8.09 0.54
N LYS A 32 15.01 8.47 -0.46
CA LYS A 32 14.38 9.79 -0.53
C LYS A 32 13.23 9.89 0.48
N SER A 33 13.28 10.89 1.39
CA SER A 33 12.12 11.19 2.26
C SER A 33 11.07 11.99 1.50
N GLY A 34 9.82 11.53 1.54
CA GLY A 34 8.65 12.23 1.00
C GLY A 34 8.03 13.23 1.96
N SER A 35 8.48 13.26 3.22
CA SER A 35 7.92 14.12 4.25
C SER A 35 8.24 15.60 4.02
N ALA A 36 7.22 16.45 4.09
CA ALA A 36 7.29 17.90 3.92
C ALA A 36 6.19 18.59 4.72
N PRO A 37 6.31 19.90 4.99
CA PRO A 37 5.19 20.66 5.55
C PRO A 37 3.94 20.52 4.69
N ILE A 38 2.78 20.38 5.33
CA ILE A 38 1.48 20.29 4.66
C ILE A 38 1.21 21.59 3.89
N THR A 39 0.79 21.45 2.63
CA THR A 39 0.49 22.56 1.74
C THR A 39 -1.01 22.76 1.47
N TYR A 40 -1.84 21.75 1.74
CA TYR A 40 -3.26 21.74 1.39
C TYR A 40 -4.14 22.61 2.29
N PHE A 41 -3.68 22.92 3.52
CA PHE A 41 -4.42 23.75 4.47
C PHE A 41 -3.48 24.33 5.55
N ASP A 42 -3.98 25.35 6.26
CA ASP A 42 -3.26 25.94 7.39
C ASP A 42 -3.15 24.95 8.57
N THR A 43 -1.92 24.71 9.01
CA THR A 43 -1.58 23.76 10.08
C THR A 43 -1.22 24.41 11.40
N GLU A 44 -1.36 25.72 11.57
CA GLU A 44 -0.92 26.45 12.77
C GLU A 44 -1.45 25.81 14.07
N LYS A 45 -2.72 25.40 14.06
CA LYS A 45 -3.41 24.78 15.22
C LYS A 45 -3.26 23.25 15.33
N PHE A 46 -2.59 22.62 14.39
CA PHE A 46 -2.40 21.15 14.38
C PHE A 46 -1.15 20.75 15.16
N LYS A 47 -1.22 19.59 15.86
CA LYS A 47 -0.07 19.02 16.56
C LYS A 47 1.00 18.55 15.56
N THR A 48 0.58 17.93 14.47
CA THR A 48 1.45 17.50 13.37
C THR A 48 1.23 18.43 12.18
N LYS A 49 2.31 19.03 11.67
CA LYS A 49 2.28 20.06 10.63
C LYS A 49 2.88 19.61 9.30
N PHE A 50 3.18 18.33 9.16
CA PHE A 50 3.83 17.72 8.02
C PHE A 50 3.15 16.41 7.63
N ALA A 51 3.33 16.02 6.38
CA ALA A 51 2.84 14.78 5.80
C ALA A 51 3.68 14.40 4.58
N CYS A 52 3.45 13.22 4.03
CA CYS A 52 3.96 12.80 2.74
C CYS A 52 2.87 13.02 1.67
N GLU A 53 2.67 14.28 1.28
CA GLU A 53 1.81 14.67 0.14
C GLU A 53 2.45 14.26 -1.19
N LEU A 54 1.65 14.05 -2.22
CA LEU A 54 2.14 13.94 -3.59
C LEU A 54 2.85 15.23 -4.01
N LYS A 55 3.90 15.08 -4.81
CA LYS A 55 4.67 16.22 -5.33
C LYS A 55 4.39 16.39 -6.81
N ASN A 56 4.16 17.65 -7.24
CA ASN A 56 3.97 17.98 -8.66
C ASN A 56 2.83 17.17 -9.32
N PHE A 57 1.76 16.89 -8.58
CA PHE A 57 0.57 16.26 -9.11
C PHE A 57 -0.50 17.31 -9.37
N GLU A 58 -0.87 17.47 -10.63
CA GLU A 58 -1.99 18.32 -11.06
C GLU A 58 -3.00 17.45 -11.79
N ALA A 59 -4.23 17.37 -11.27
CA ALA A 59 -5.26 16.51 -11.85
C ALA A 59 -5.54 16.84 -13.33
N THR A 60 -5.35 18.09 -13.73
CA THR A 60 -5.56 18.55 -15.13
C THR A 60 -4.48 18.08 -16.11
N ASP A 61 -3.41 17.47 -15.64
CA ASP A 61 -2.42 16.80 -16.51
C ASP A 61 -2.92 15.43 -16.99
N TYR A 62 -3.89 14.85 -16.29
CA TYR A 62 -4.42 13.50 -16.51
C TYR A 62 -5.89 13.49 -16.94
N PHE A 63 -6.67 14.50 -16.53
CA PHE A 63 -8.11 14.57 -16.75
C PHE A 63 -8.51 15.95 -17.30
N ASP A 64 -9.58 16.00 -18.09
CA ASP A 64 -10.19 17.30 -18.35
C ASP A 64 -10.79 17.90 -17.06
N ARG A 65 -10.96 19.25 -17.04
CA ARG A 65 -11.43 19.95 -15.86
C ARG A 65 -12.82 19.52 -15.37
N LYS A 66 -13.69 19.03 -16.27
CA LYS A 66 -15.04 18.58 -15.90
C LYS A 66 -14.98 17.22 -15.25
N GLU A 67 -14.14 16.34 -15.77
CA GLU A 67 -13.89 15.01 -15.23
C GLU A 67 -13.20 15.11 -13.86
N ALA A 68 -12.11 15.86 -13.74
CA ALA A 68 -11.39 16.07 -12.48
C ALA A 68 -12.30 16.52 -11.32
N ARG A 69 -13.29 17.38 -11.60
CA ARG A 69 -14.24 17.87 -10.58
C ARG A 69 -15.23 16.81 -10.10
N LYS A 70 -15.44 15.74 -10.85
CA LYS A 70 -16.34 14.63 -10.48
C LYS A 70 -15.66 13.56 -9.64
N LEU A 71 -14.35 13.66 -9.46
CA LEU A 71 -13.52 12.69 -8.75
C LEU A 71 -13.00 13.31 -7.44
N ASP A 72 -13.00 12.53 -6.36
CA ASP A 72 -12.16 12.82 -5.20
C ASP A 72 -10.71 12.45 -5.52
N ARG A 73 -9.75 13.03 -4.80
CA ARG A 73 -8.32 12.78 -5.03
C ARG A 73 -7.96 11.30 -4.98
N PHE A 74 -8.52 10.52 -4.04
CA PHE A 74 -8.21 9.08 -3.97
C PHE A 74 -8.61 8.33 -5.24
N ALA A 75 -9.71 8.71 -5.88
CA ALA A 75 -10.16 8.13 -7.14
C ALA A 75 -9.31 8.62 -8.33
N GLN A 76 -8.86 9.87 -8.32
CA GLN A 76 -7.91 10.39 -9.32
C GLN A 76 -6.60 9.59 -9.26
N TYR A 77 -6.07 9.36 -8.06
CA TYR A 77 -4.84 8.59 -7.85
C TYR A 77 -4.99 7.14 -8.34
N ALA A 78 -6.13 6.51 -8.05
CA ALA A 78 -6.44 5.17 -8.53
C ALA A 78 -6.41 5.07 -10.06
N LEU A 79 -7.04 6.01 -10.75
CA LEU A 79 -7.07 6.05 -12.20
C LEU A 79 -5.66 6.24 -12.81
N VAL A 80 -4.86 7.16 -12.27
CA VAL A 80 -3.51 7.42 -12.76
C VAL A 80 -2.61 6.20 -12.59
N ALA A 81 -2.61 5.59 -11.41
CA ALA A 81 -1.79 4.40 -11.16
C ALA A 81 -2.26 3.19 -11.97
N SER A 82 -3.58 2.98 -12.12
CA SER A 82 -4.10 1.87 -12.91
C SER A 82 -3.82 2.04 -14.41
N ASP A 83 -3.88 3.26 -14.94
CA ASP A 83 -3.51 3.54 -16.33
C ASP A 83 -2.04 3.21 -16.61
N GLU A 84 -1.14 3.59 -15.70
CA GLU A 84 0.27 3.22 -15.81
C GLU A 84 0.44 1.69 -15.80
N ALA A 85 -0.20 0.98 -14.87
CA ALA A 85 -0.09 -0.47 -14.76
C ALA A 85 -0.63 -1.20 -15.99
N ILE A 86 -1.78 -0.77 -16.54
CA ILE A 86 -2.38 -1.33 -17.76
C ILE A 86 -1.46 -1.11 -18.96
N LYS A 87 -0.88 0.08 -19.07
CA LYS A 87 0.08 0.42 -20.13
C LYS A 87 1.38 -0.39 -19.98
N ASP A 88 1.91 -0.50 -18.79
CA ASP A 88 3.13 -1.28 -18.49
C ASP A 88 2.94 -2.77 -18.77
N ALA A 89 1.74 -3.32 -18.49
CA ALA A 89 1.37 -4.68 -18.83
C ALA A 89 1.22 -4.90 -20.34
N ASN A 90 1.19 -3.84 -21.14
CA ASN A 90 0.89 -3.90 -22.58
C ASN A 90 -0.38 -4.72 -22.87
N LEU A 91 -1.45 -4.46 -22.08
CA LEU A 91 -2.73 -5.14 -22.26
C LEU A 91 -3.44 -4.59 -23.52
N ASP A 92 -3.77 -5.49 -24.44
CA ASP A 92 -4.64 -5.16 -25.59
C ASP A 92 -6.10 -5.08 -25.14
N VAL A 93 -6.43 -3.95 -24.49
CA VAL A 93 -7.73 -3.75 -23.84
C VAL A 93 -8.91 -3.96 -24.81
N ASP A 94 -8.75 -3.67 -26.09
CA ASP A 94 -9.84 -3.79 -27.08
C ASP A 94 -10.15 -5.24 -27.45
N ASN A 95 -9.18 -6.14 -27.40
CA ASN A 95 -9.30 -7.53 -27.80
C ASN A 95 -9.45 -8.51 -26.61
N LEU A 96 -9.42 -8.03 -25.36
CA LEU A 96 -9.67 -8.88 -24.18
C LEU A 96 -11.17 -9.25 -24.06
N ASP A 97 -11.43 -10.44 -23.52
CA ASP A 97 -12.77 -10.76 -23.01
C ASP A 97 -13.03 -9.93 -21.74
N LYS A 98 -13.80 -8.86 -21.89
CA LYS A 98 -14.10 -7.90 -20.82
C LYS A 98 -14.74 -8.53 -19.57
N PHE A 99 -15.50 -9.63 -19.74
CA PHE A 99 -16.11 -10.36 -18.62
C PHE A 99 -15.10 -11.16 -17.82
N ARG A 100 -13.90 -11.39 -18.37
CA ARG A 100 -12.79 -12.08 -17.71
C ARG A 100 -11.78 -11.13 -17.09
N VAL A 101 -12.01 -9.80 -17.18
CA VAL A 101 -11.15 -8.78 -16.55
C VAL A 101 -11.87 -8.12 -15.40
N GLY A 102 -11.36 -8.32 -14.18
CA GLY A 102 -11.90 -7.74 -12.95
C GLY A 102 -11.12 -6.51 -12.48
N VAL A 103 -11.72 -5.76 -11.54
CA VAL A 103 -11.07 -4.67 -10.79
C VAL A 103 -11.38 -4.84 -9.32
N ILE A 104 -10.39 -5.20 -8.51
CA ILE A 104 -10.51 -5.34 -7.04
C ILE A 104 -9.52 -4.38 -6.39
N TRP A 105 -10.03 -3.40 -5.65
CA TRP A 105 -9.26 -2.24 -5.21
C TRP A 105 -9.34 -2.05 -3.71
N GLY A 106 -8.27 -1.56 -3.09
CA GLY A 106 -8.22 -1.24 -1.66
C GLY A 106 -8.37 0.26 -1.42
N ALA A 107 -9.25 0.64 -0.49
CA ALA A 107 -9.32 2.00 0.03
C ALA A 107 -9.68 1.92 1.52
N GLY A 108 -8.92 2.59 2.38
CA GLY A 108 -9.17 2.54 3.82
C GLY A 108 -10.31 3.45 4.26
N ILE A 109 -10.41 4.64 3.67
CA ILE A 109 -11.37 5.68 4.02
C ILE A 109 -12.21 6.11 2.81
N GLY A 110 -11.60 6.28 1.64
CA GLY A 110 -12.25 6.81 0.45
C GLY A 110 -12.25 8.34 0.41
N GLY A 111 -13.33 8.97 -0.09
CA GLY A 111 -13.42 10.40 -0.38
C GLY A 111 -13.59 11.29 0.85
N LEU A 112 -12.63 11.27 1.76
CA LEU A 112 -12.66 12.02 3.02
C LEU A 112 -12.66 13.55 2.79
N GLU A 113 -11.90 14.04 1.80
CA GLU A 113 -11.87 15.46 1.46
C GLU A 113 -13.23 15.93 0.99
N THR A 114 -13.84 15.21 0.05
CA THR A 114 -15.19 15.51 -0.43
C THR A 114 -16.21 15.54 0.71
N PHE A 115 -16.16 14.54 1.61
CA PHE A 115 -17.06 14.52 2.77
C PHE A 115 -16.87 15.72 3.67
N GLN A 116 -15.62 16.03 4.03
CA GLN A 116 -15.29 17.20 4.86
C GLN A 116 -15.83 18.50 4.26
N ASP A 117 -15.54 18.74 2.99
CA ASP A 117 -15.86 20.00 2.33
C ASP A 117 -17.37 20.19 2.16
N GLU A 118 -18.10 19.15 1.78
CA GLU A 118 -19.56 19.21 1.63
C GLU A 118 -20.26 19.45 2.98
N VAL A 119 -19.79 18.82 4.07
CA VAL A 119 -20.34 19.02 5.42
C VAL A 119 -20.03 20.43 5.94
N LEU A 120 -18.80 20.93 5.74
CA LEU A 120 -18.44 22.30 6.13
C LEU A 120 -19.25 23.35 5.35
N ASN A 121 -19.36 23.18 4.03
CA ASN A 121 -20.16 24.08 3.19
C ASN A 121 -21.64 24.12 3.62
N PHE A 122 -22.20 22.97 4.01
CA PHE A 122 -23.57 22.93 4.54
C PHE A 122 -23.67 23.62 5.90
N ALA A 123 -22.71 23.39 6.81
CA ALA A 123 -22.72 23.97 8.15
C ALA A 123 -22.55 25.49 8.14
N ASP A 124 -21.76 26.03 7.20
CA ASP A 124 -21.52 27.45 7.04
C ASP A 124 -22.64 28.15 6.23
N GLY A 125 -23.60 27.39 5.70
CA GLY A 125 -24.72 27.88 4.88
C GLY A 125 -25.95 28.33 5.69
N ASP A 126 -27.06 28.55 4.98
CA ASP A 126 -28.35 28.95 5.53
C ASP A 126 -29.23 27.80 6.03
N GLY A 127 -28.66 26.56 6.12
CA GLY A 127 -29.38 25.35 6.49
C GLY A 127 -30.15 24.70 5.34
N THR A 128 -30.11 25.26 4.13
CA THR A 128 -30.69 24.63 2.94
C THR A 128 -29.76 23.50 2.48
N PRO A 129 -30.23 22.24 2.30
CA PRO A 129 -29.36 21.11 1.93
C PRO A 129 -28.96 21.14 0.45
N ARG A 130 -28.04 22.06 0.11
CA ARG A 130 -27.48 22.23 -1.23
C ARG A 130 -26.15 21.48 -1.33
N PHE A 131 -26.20 20.17 -1.54
CA PHE A 131 -25.02 19.34 -1.76
C PHE A 131 -24.70 19.20 -3.25
N ASN A 132 -23.41 18.96 -3.54
CA ASN A 132 -22.98 18.62 -4.89
C ASN A 132 -23.67 17.32 -5.36
N PRO A 133 -24.25 17.26 -6.57
CA PRO A 133 -24.88 16.03 -7.07
C PRO A 133 -23.93 14.81 -7.12
N PHE A 134 -22.63 15.05 -7.17
CA PHE A 134 -21.60 14.00 -7.13
C PHE A 134 -21.09 13.71 -5.71
N PHE A 135 -21.65 14.32 -4.66
CA PHE A 135 -21.16 14.14 -3.29
C PHE A 135 -21.02 12.66 -2.91
N ILE A 136 -22.12 11.92 -2.98
CA ILE A 136 -22.10 10.49 -2.61
C ILE A 136 -21.21 9.68 -3.54
N PRO A 137 -21.34 9.77 -4.88
CA PRO A 137 -20.43 9.06 -5.77
C PRO A 137 -18.94 9.34 -5.59
N LYS A 138 -18.57 10.58 -5.21
CA LYS A 138 -17.18 10.94 -4.95
C LYS A 138 -16.66 10.36 -3.63
N MET A 139 -17.55 10.24 -2.62
CA MET A 139 -17.18 9.89 -1.26
C MET A 139 -17.00 8.38 -1.06
N ILE A 140 -17.85 7.55 -1.67
CA ILE A 140 -17.86 6.11 -1.42
C ILE A 140 -16.58 5.43 -1.92
N ALA A 141 -16.06 4.49 -1.11
CA ALA A 141 -14.77 3.87 -1.36
C ALA A 141 -14.74 3.01 -2.64
N ASP A 142 -15.88 2.43 -3.03
CA ASP A 142 -16.02 1.54 -4.19
C ASP A 142 -16.06 2.28 -5.54
N ILE A 143 -16.07 3.60 -5.53
CA ILE A 143 -16.11 4.36 -6.77
C ILE A 143 -14.79 4.29 -7.56
N ALA A 144 -13.66 4.09 -6.88
CA ALA A 144 -12.35 3.98 -7.55
C ALA A 144 -12.31 2.80 -8.55
N PRO A 145 -12.58 1.53 -8.15
CA PRO A 145 -12.67 0.43 -9.13
C PRO A 145 -13.81 0.63 -10.13
N GLY A 146 -14.91 1.28 -9.73
CA GLY A 146 -15.99 1.64 -10.64
C GLY A 146 -15.52 2.51 -11.81
N HIS A 147 -14.76 3.56 -11.53
CA HIS A 147 -14.19 4.44 -12.55
C HIS A 147 -13.16 3.73 -13.44
N ILE A 148 -12.30 2.88 -12.87
CA ILE A 148 -11.35 2.07 -13.65
C ILE A 148 -12.11 1.16 -14.63
N SER A 149 -13.14 0.45 -14.15
CA SER A 149 -13.96 -0.41 -14.99
C SER A 149 -14.69 0.35 -16.11
N ILE A 150 -15.31 1.48 -15.79
CA ILE A 150 -16.01 2.33 -16.78
C ILE A 150 -15.03 2.81 -17.85
N LYS A 151 -13.85 3.29 -17.46
CA LYS A 151 -12.85 3.82 -18.38
C LYS A 151 -12.36 2.78 -19.38
N HIS A 152 -12.12 1.55 -18.94
CA HIS A 152 -11.52 0.50 -19.75
C HIS A 152 -12.54 -0.54 -20.27
N GLY A 153 -13.80 -0.44 -19.86
CA GLY A 153 -14.87 -1.37 -20.22
C GLY A 153 -14.75 -2.74 -19.57
N PHE A 154 -14.08 -2.87 -18.41
CA PHE A 154 -13.93 -4.14 -17.71
C PHE A 154 -15.24 -4.55 -17.02
N MET A 155 -15.70 -5.78 -17.21
CA MET A 155 -17.03 -6.27 -16.80
C MET A 155 -16.97 -7.50 -15.88
N GLY A 156 -15.77 -7.90 -15.45
CA GLY A 156 -15.57 -8.93 -14.43
C GLY A 156 -15.90 -8.43 -13.01
N PRO A 157 -15.53 -9.17 -11.97
CA PRO A 157 -15.74 -8.75 -10.58
C PRO A 157 -15.21 -7.35 -10.32
N ASN A 158 -16.04 -6.49 -9.68
CA ASN A 158 -15.69 -5.11 -9.38
C ASN A 158 -16.17 -4.75 -7.98
N TYR A 159 -15.23 -4.52 -7.06
CA TYR A 159 -15.51 -4.09 -5.70
C TYR A 159 -14.28 -3.56 -4.97
N THR A 160 -14.51 -2.96 -3.80
CA THR A 160 -13.45 -2.46 -2.92
C THR A 160 -13.36 -3.29 -1.66
N THR A 161 -12.14 -3.63 -1.27
CA THR A 161 -11.84 -4.15 0.07
C THR A 161 -11.57 -2.98 1.02
N VAL A 162 -12.21 -3.00 2.18
CA VAL A 162 -12.05 -2.00 3.24
C VAL A 162 -11.64 -2.71 4.53
N SER A 163 -10.36 -2.64 4.84
CA SER A 163 -9.73 -3.23 6.04
C SER A 163 -8.61 -2.32 6.57
N ALA A 164 -8.91 -1.03 6.64
CA ALA A 164 -7.98 0.02 7.04
C ALA A 164 -6.64 -0.07 6.25
N CYS A 165 -5.50 -0.14 6.95
CA CYS A 165 -4.19 -0.18 6.29
C CYS A 165 -3.96 -1.46 5.46
N ALA A 166 -4.68 -2.56 5.73
CA ALA A 166 -4.55 -3.82 5.01
C ALA A 166 -5.39 -3.88 3.70
N SER A 167 -6.14 -2.82 3.37
CA SER A 167 -7.11 -2.85 2.27
C SER A 167 -6.51 -3.31 0.93
N SER A 168 -5.44 -2.70 0.45
CA SER A 168 -4.85 -3.09 -0.83
C SER A 168 -4.16 -4.47 -0.81
N ALA A 169 -3.64 -4.90 0.36
CA ALA A 169 -3.12 -6.26 0.50
C ALA A 169 -4.25 -7.29 0.40
N ASN A 170 -5.40 -7.03 1.01
CA ASN A 170 -6.59 -7.88 0.87
C ASN A 170 -7.11 -7.88 -0.56
N ALA A 171 -7.13 -6.73 -1.25
CA ALA A 171 -7.48 -6.66 -2.67
C ALA A 171 -6.60 -7.57 -3.54
N MET A 172 -5.29 -7.59 -3.28
CA MET A 172 -4.36 -8.49 -3.99
C MET A 172 -4.62 -9.96 -3.67
N ILE A 173 -4.91 -10.31 -2.40
CA ILE A 173 -5.20 -11.69 -1.99
C ILE A 173 -6.51 -12.17 -2.61
N ASP A 174 -7.55 -11.34 -2.63
CA ASP A 174 -8.80 -11.67 -3.29
C ASP A 174 -8.61 -11.85 -4.80
N SER A 175 -7.87 -10.94 -5.43
CA SER A 175 -7.51 -11.03 -6.86
C SER A 175 -6.75 -12.31 -7.19
N LEU A 176 -5.76 -12.69 -6.36
CA LEU A 176 -5.05 -13.96 -6.45
C LEU A 176 -6.03 -15.13 -6.44
N ASN A 177 -6.97 -15.15 -5.50
CA ASN A 177 -7.93 -16.24 -5.34
C ASN A 177 -8.93 -16.32 -6.51
N TYR A 178 -9.45 -15.18 -7.01
CA TYR A 178 -10.33 -15.15 -8.17
C TYR A 178 -9.65 -15.74 -9.42
N ILE A 179 -8.39 -15.40 -9.66
CA ILE A 179 -7.65 -15.92 -10.82
C ILE A 179 -7.29 -17.39 -10.59
N ARG A 180 -6.80 -17.79 -9.40
CA ARG A 180 -6.49 -19.19 -9.05
C ARG A 180 -7.68 -20.12 -9.27
N LEU A 181 -8.88 -19.66 -8.95
CA LEU A 181 -10.13 -20.41 -9.10
C LEU A 181 -10.71 -20.35 -10.53
N GLY A 182 -10.08 -19.59 -11.44
CA GLY A 182 -10.48 -19.50 -12.83
C GLY A 182 -11.68 -18.60 -13.11
N TYR A 183 -12.07 -17.71 -12.18
CA TYR A 183 -13.14 -16.73 -12.40
C TYR A 183 -12.73 -15.58 -13.33
N CYS A 184 -11.44 -15.20 -13.29
CA CYS A 184 -10.85 -14.15 -14.12
C CYS A 184 -9.57 -14.63 -14.74
N ASP A 185 -9.17 -14.01 -15.85
CA ASP A 185 -7.85 -14.16 -16.46
C ASP A 185 -6.94 -12.98 -16.12
N VAL A 186 -7.51 -11.81 -15.92
CA VAL A 186 -6.80 -10.57 -15.56
C VAL A 186 -7.56 -9.83 -14.46
N ILE A 187 -6.87 -9.29 -13.48
CA ILE A 187 -7.44 -8.36 -12.50
C ILE A 187 -6.52 -7.15 -12.33
N VAL A 188 -7.09 -5.97 -12.47
CA VAL A 188 -6.47 -4.72 -12.01
C VAL A 188 -6.70 -4.63 -10.52
N THR A 189 -5.63 -4.67 -9.73
CA THR A 189 -5.68 -4.62 -8.27
C THR A 189 -4.71 -3.61 -7.71
N GLY A 190 -4.89 -3.22 -6.47
CA GLY A 190 -4.05 -2.25 -5.80
C GLY A 190 -4.82 -1.48 -4.74
N GLY A 191 -4.48 -0.21 -4.57
CA GLY A 191 -5.20 0.66 -3.65
C GLY A 191 -4.79 2.11 -3.76
N SER A 192 -5.66 2.99 -3.27
CA SER A 192 -5.45 4.44 -3.25
C SER A 192 -6.00 5.06 -1.99
N GLU A 193 -5.35 6.15 -1.54
CA GLU A 193 -5.80 6.93 -0.38
C GLU A 193 -5.38 8.39 -0.51
N ALA A 194 -6.24 9.31 -0.05
CA ALA A 194 -6.00 10.75 -0.04
C ALA A 194 -6.49 11.37 1.29
N ALA A 195 -5.94 10.88 2.40
CA ALA A 195 -6.40 11.24 3.74
C ALA A 195 -5.68 12.44 4.36
N VAL A 196 -4.75 13.11 3.63
CA VAL A 196 -4.10 14.34 4.09
C VAL A 196 -5.10 15.52 3.96
N THR A 197 -6.03 15.57 4.91
CA THR A 197 -7.10 16.55 5.05
C THR A 197 -7.15 17.08 6.48
N LYS A 198 -7.89 18.16 6.73
CA LYS A 198 -8.09 18.68 8.11
C LYS A 198 -8.70 17.59 9.01
N ALA A 199 -9.72 16.88 8.53
CA ALA A 199 -10.37 15.80 9.26
C ALA A 199 -9.45 14.62 9.50
N GLY A 200 -8.71 14.16 8.49
CA GLY A 200 -7.76 13.06 8.59
C GLY A 200 -6.63 13.36 9.57
N MET A 201 -5.94 14.48 9.38
CA MET A 201 -4.86 14.91 10.29
C MET A 201 -5.37 15.14 11.71
N GLY A 202 -6.53 15.79 11.86
CA GLY A 202 -7.14 16.04 13.17
C GLY A 202 -7.53 14.75 13.89
N GLY A 203 -8.14 13.80 13.17
CA GLY A 203 -8.55 12.51 13.71
C GLY A 203 -7.36 11.68 14.19
N PHE A 204 -6.31 11.54 13.37
CA PHE A 204 -5.11 10.80 13.76
C PHE A 204 -4.31 11.52 14.87
N ASN A 205 -4.29 12.87 14.90
CA ASN A 205 -3.71 13.62 16.03
C ASN A 205 -4.47 13.38 17.34
N ALA A 206 -5.82 13.29 17.29
CA ALA A 206 -6.64 13.01 18.47
C ALA A 206 -6.34 11.62 19.06
N MET A 207 -5.97 10.65 18.21
CA MET A 207 -5.56 9.30 18.60
C MET A 207 -4.09 9.21 19.06
N HIS A 208 -3.33 10.30 19.01
CA HIS A 208 -1.89 10.30 19.25
C HIS A 208 -1.11 9.31 18.36
N ALA A 209 -1.59 9.08 17.14
CA ALA A 209 -1.01 8.09 16.23
C ALA A 209 0.09 8.68 15.32
N LEU A 210 0.08 10.01 15.11
CA LEU A 210 1.04 10.70 14.26
C LEU A 210 2.28 11.17 15.03
N SER A 211 3.42 11.12 14.37
CA SER A 211 4.63 11.80 14.84
C SER A 211 4.39 13.31 14.96
N THR A 212 4.96 13.91 15.99
CA THR A 212 4.91 15.36 16.24
C THR A 212 6.27 16.04 16.09
N LEU A 213 7.24 15.39 15.44
CA LEU A 213 8.59 15.89 15.21
C LEU A 213 8.62 16.99 14.13
N ASN A 214 7.93 18.12 14.39
CA ASN A 214 7.75 19.21 13.42
C ASN A 214 9.08 19.87 13.01
N ASP A 215 10.05 20.00 13.93
CA ASP A 215 11.32 20.67 13.66
C ASP A 215 12.26 19.86 12.76
N ASP A 216 12.11 18.53 12.75
CA ASP A 216 12.88 17.62 11.89
C ASP A 216 11.94 16.64 11.14
N TYR A 217 10.91 17.18 10.50
CA TYR A 217 9.88 16.43 9.80
C TYR A 217 10.43 15.45 8.77
N LYS A 218 11.59 15.72 8.17
CA LYS A 218 12.23 14.85 7.18
C LYS A 218 12.66 13.52 7.78
N THR A 219 12.96 13.48 9.06
CA THR A 219 13.37 12.26 9.77
C THR A 219 12.27 11.71 10.70
N ALA A 220 11.06 12.25 10.62
CA ALA A 220 9.95 11.88 11.51
C ALA A 220 9.49 10.42 11.31
N SER A 221 9.41 9.93 10.07
CA SER A 221 9.17 8.51 9.81
C SER A 221 10.50 7.73 9.98
N ARG A 222 10.66 7.08 11.13
CA ARG A 222 11.89 6.36 11.53
C ARG A 222 11.59 4.99 12.15
N PRO A 223 11.05 4.05 11.33
CA PRO A 223 10.77 2.70 11.82
C PRO A 223 12.00 2.08 12.49
N PHE A 224 11.75 1.35 13.59
CA PHE A 224 12.74 0.64 14.39
C PHE A 224 13.70 1.53 15.20
N ASP A 225 13.68 2.85 15.04
CA ASP A 225 14.47 3.78 15.86
C ASP A 225 13.87 3.89 17.27
N ALA A 226 14.72 3.94 18.29
CA ALA A 226 14.27 4.03 19.72
C ALA A 226 13.47 5.30 20.01
N THR A 227 13.66 6.37 19.23
CA THR A 227 13.01 7.67 19.43
C THR A 227 11.75 7.87 18.61
N ARG A 228 11.28 6.85 17.86
CA ARG A 228 10.05 6.93 17.06
C ARG A 228 8.84 7.25 17.94
N ASP A 229 7.95 8.09 17.43
CA ASP A 229 6.84 8.67 18.19
C ASP A 229 5.47 8.61 17.48
N GLY A 230 5.39 7.88 16.37
CA GLY A 230 4.17 7.74 15.57
C GLY A 230 4.47 7.71 14.08
N PHE A 231 3.45 7.42 13.27
CA PHE A 231 3.62 7.39 11.82
C PHE A 231 3.53 8.78 11.19
N VAL A 232 4.05 8.92 9.98
CA VAL A 232 3.83 10.08 9.11
C VAL A 232 2.75 9.72 8.10
N LEU A 233 1.66 10.49 8.04
CA LEU A 233 0.59 10.25 7.09
C LEU A 233 1.08 10.52 5.66
N GLY A 234 0.75 9.63 4.74
CA GLY A 234 1.03 9.77 3.32
C GLY A 234 -0.24 9.57 2.48
N GLU A 235 -0.13 9.88 1.20
CA GLU A 235 -1.19 9.71 0.21
C GLU A 235 -0.63 9.17 -1.11
N GLY A 236 -1.51 8.64 -1.97
CA GLY A 236 -1.12 8.13 -3.27
C GLY A 236 -1.85 6.85 -3.66
N ALA A 237 -1.28 6.13 -4.62
CA ALA A 237 -1.82 4.87 -5.13
C ALA A 237 -0.73 3.92 -5.62
N GLY A 238 -1.01 2.62 -5.56
CA GLY A 238 -0.27 1.58 -6.24
C GLY A 238 -1.23 0.67 -7.00
N ALA A 239 -0.87 0.28 -8.20
CA ALA A 239 -1.64 -0.62 -9.05
C ALA A 239 -0.77 -1.76 -9.57
N LEU A 240 -1.35 -2.96 -9.59
CA LEU A 240 -0.74 -4.17 -10.17
C LEU A 240 -1.74 -4.81 -11.13
N ILE A 241 -1.22 -5.33 -12.23
CA ILE A 241 -1.98 -6.24 -13.09
C ILE A 241 -1.62 -7.66 -12.69
N LEU A 242 -2.59 -8.35 -12.07
CA LEU A 242 -2.48 -9.78 -11.84
C LEU A 242 -3.10 -10.53 -13.01
N GLU A 243 -2.40 -11.54 -13.49
CA GLU A 243 -2.78 -12.27 -14.69
C GLU A 243 -2.55 -13.77 -14.52
N GLU A 244 -3.43 -14.58 -15.09
CA GLU A 244 -3.24 -16.03 -15.17
C GLU A 244 -1.99 -16.33 -15.99
N TYR A 245 -1.15 -17.23 -15.50
CA TYR A 245 0.18 -17.46 -16.05
C TYR A 245 0.19 -17.90 -17.53
N GLU A 246 -0.67 -18.86 -17.90
CA GLU A 246 -0.72 -19.32 -19.30
C GLU A 246 -1.32 -18.26 -20.23
N HIS A 247 -2.26 -17.44 -19.74
CA HIS A 247 -2.77 -16.28 -20.46
C HIS A 247 -1.66 -15.26 -20.71
N ALA A 248 -0.88 -14.90 -19.67
CA ALA A 248 0.24 -13.98 -19.78
C ALA A 248 1.30 -14.49 -20.77
N LYS A 249 1.64 -15.76 -20.67
CA LYS A 249 2.64 -16.43 -21.53
C LYS A 249 2.17 -16.48 -22.99
N ALA A 250 0.90 -16.79 -23.24
CA ALA A 250 0.34 -16.89 -24.60
C ALA A 250 0.41 -15.55 -25.35
N ARG A 251 0.28 -14.41 -24.66
CA ARG A 251 0.41 -13.08 -25.26
C ARG A 251 1.84 -12.51 -25.22
N GLY A 252 2.82 -13.26 -24.70
CA GLY A 252 4.21 -12.81 -24.58
C GLY A 252 4.41 -11.67 -23.57
N ALA A 253 3.61 -11.65 -22.50
CA ALA A 253 3.70 -10.61 -21.47
C ALA A 253 5.05 -10.60 -20.78
N LYS A 254 5.52 -9.42 -20.41
CA LYS A 254 6.56 -9.26 -19.39
C LYS A 254 6.01 -9.73 -18.06
N ILE A 255 6.74 -10.56 -17.35
CA ILE A 255 6.37 -11.03 -16.02
C ILE A 255 7.36 -10.51 -15.01
N TYR A 256 6.88 -9.79 -13.99
CA TYR A 256 7.70 -9.25 -12.91
C TYR A 256 7.95 -10.27 -11.80
N ALA A 257 6.90 -10.96 -11.39
CA ALA A 257 6.94 -11.93 -10.31
C ALA A 257 5.72 -12.84 -10.38
N GLU A 258 5.75 -13.97 -9.71
CA GLU A 258 4.58 -14.79 -9.39
C GLU A 258 4.06 -14.40 -8.00
N VAL A 259 2.75 -14.23 -7.84
CA VAL A 259 2.10 -14.12 -6.54
C VAL A 259 1.80 -15.52 -6.06
N VAL A 260 2.62 -16.03 -5.15
CA VAL A 260 2.57 -17.45 -4.77
C VAL A 260 1.74 -17.72 -3.53
N GLY A 261 1.47 -16.71 -2.70
CA GLY A 261 0.65 -16.92 -1.50
C GLY A 261 0.08 -15.64 -0.91
N GLY A 262 -1.01 -15.82 -0.19
CA GLY A 262 -1.69 -14.80 0.60
C GLY A 262 -2.11 -15.32 1.96
N GLY A 263 -2.04 -14.47 2.98
CA GLY A 263 -2.50 -14.78 4.32
C GLY A 263 -3.33 -13.64 4.89
N MET A 264 -4.38 -13.98 5.61
CA MET A 264 -5.23 -13.02 6.34
C MET A 264 -5.52 -13.57 7.74
N THR A 265 -5.50 -12.69 8.75
CA THR A 265 -5.91 -13.02 10.13
C THR A 265 -6.49 -11.77 10.80
N SER A 266 -7.04 -11.96 11.99
CA SER A 266 -7.44 -10.88 12.88
C SER A 266 -6.74 -11.03 14.23
N ASP A 267 -6.34 -9.90 14.84
CA ASP A 267 -5.81 -9.88 16.21
C ASP A 267 -6.89 -10.17 17.26
N ALA A 268 -8.15 -9.83 16.98
CA ALA A 268 -9.29 -9.94 17.89
C ALA A 268 -8.96 -9.43 19.31
N TYR A 269 -8.26 -8.29 19.40
CA TYR A 269 -7.71 -7.77 20.65
C TYR A 269 -8.17 -6.34 20.96
N HIS A 270 -7.83 -5.37 20.11
CA HIS A 270 -8.15 -3.96 20.33
C HIS A 270 -8.37 -3.24 19.01
N VAL A 271 -9.13 -2.12 19.02
CA VAL A 271 -9.48 -1.38 17.78
C VAL A 271 -8.26 -0.81 17.07
N THR A 272 -7.23 -0.37 17.82
CA THR A 272 -6.07 0.32 17.23
C THR A 272 -4.73 -0.24 17.66
N ALA A 273 -4.63 -0.92 18.80
CA ALA A 273 -3.38 -1.50 19.29
C ALA A 273 -3.18 -2.93 18.76
N PRO A 274 -1.96 -3.29 18.35
CA PRO A 274 -1.63 -4.67 18.00
C PRO A 274 -1.72 -5.58 19.23
N HIS A 275 -1.92 -6.87 18.98
CA HIS A 275 -1.85 -7.85 20.07
C HIS A 275 -0.43 -7.84 20.67
N PRO A 276 -0.25 -7.71 22.01
CA PRO A 276 1.06 -7.51 22.63
C PRO A 276 2.06 -8.64 22.36
N GLU A 277 1.58 -9.86 22.14
CA GLU A 277 2.40 -11.02 21.80
C GLU A 277 2.55 -11.23 20.27
N GLY A 278 1.92 -10.39 19.44
CA GLY A 278 1.98 -10.48 17.97
C GLY A 278 1.40 -11.77 17.39
N ILE A 279 0.42 -12.40 18.06
CA ILE A 279 -0.11 -13.73 17.65
C ILE A 279 -0.76 -13.66 16.27
N GLY A 280 -1.56 -12.62 15.99
CA GLY A 280 -2.20 -12.43 14.68
C GLY A 280 -1.17 -12.22 13.56
N VAL A 281 -0.14 -11.43 13.85
CA VAL A 281 0.97 -11.14 12.94
C VAL A 281 1.82 -12.40 12.66
N GLU A 282 2.14 -13.19 13.68
CA GLU A 282 2.80 -14.49 13.52
C GLU A 282 1.97 -15.42 12.62
N ARG A 283 0.69 -15.55 12.94
CA ARG A 283 -0.20 -16.47 12.23
C ARG A 283 -0.43 -16.08 10.78
N VAL A 284 -0.52 -14.79 10.45
CA VAL A 284 -0.71 -14.36 9.06
C VAL A 284 0.47 -14.71 8.18
N MET A 285 1.71 -14.55 8.69
CA MET A 285 2.92 -14.96 7.95
C MET A 285 2.97 -16.47 7.76
N LEU A 286 2.67 -17.26 8.81
CA LEU A 286 2.59 -18.74 8.70
C LEU A 286 1.52 -19.18 7.71
N ASN A 287 0.34 -18.54 7.70
CA ASN A 287 -0.70 -18.86 6.73
C ASN A 287 -0.27 -18.54 5.30
N CYS A 288 0.41 -17.41 5.09
CA CYS A 288 0.93 -16.99 3.79
C CYS A 288 2.00 -17.99 3.27
N LEU A 289 2.94 -18.38 4.10
CA LEU A 289 3.96 -19.40 3.78
C LEU A 289 3.31 -20.74 3.44
N LYS A 290 2.32 -21.15 4.21
CA LYS A 290 1.58 -22.40 3.97
C LYS A 290 0.81 -22.36 2.65
N ASP A 291 0.13 -21.25 2.36
CA ASP A 291 -0.60 -21.08 1.10
C ASP A 291 0.32 -21.11 -0.12
N ALA A 292 1.50 -20.52 0.02
CA ALA A 292 2.53 -20.50 -1.01
C ALA A 292 3.29 -21.85 -1.17
N GLY A 293 3.21 -22.74 -0.20
CA GLY A 293 4.07 -23.94 -0.15
C GLY A 293 5.56 -23.63 0.01
N VAL A 294 5.89 -22.47 0.61
CA VAL A 294 7.26 -21.96 0.78
C VAL A 294 7.71 -22.17 2.22
N LYS A 295 8.94 -22.59 2.40
CA LYS A 295 9.55 -22.75 3.73
C LYS A 295 10.08 -21.39 4.23
N PRO A 296 10.09 -21.15 5.54
CA PRO A 296 10.66 -19.92 6.10
C PRO A 296 12.09 -19.60 5.62
N GLU A 297 12.91 -20.65 5.45
CA GLU A 297 14.32 -20.51 5.06
C GLU A 297 14.52 -20.04 3.60
N GLU A 298 13.47 -20.03 2.80
CA GLU A 298 13.53 -19.60 1.40
C GLU A 298 13.25 -18.11 1.22
N VAL A 299 12.76 -17.40 2.28
CA VAL A 299 12.42 -15.97 2.21
C VAL A 299 13.69 -15.12 2.32
N ASP A 300 13.91 -14.26 1.33
CA ASP A 300 15.10 -13.41 1.22
C ASP A 300 14.88 -12.00 1.78
N ALA A 301 13.66 -11.46 1.61
CA ALA A 301 13.34 -10.10 2.00
C ALA A 301 11.92 -9.99 2.57
N ILE A 302 11.74 -9.09 3.55
CA ILE A 302 10.45 -8.74 4.14
C ILE A 302 10.29 -7.21 4.14
N ASN A 303 9.30 -6.70 3.40
CA ASN A 303 8.82 -5.34 3.57
C ASN A 303 7.77 -5.35 4.69
N THR A 304 8.12 -4.76 5.80
CA THR A 304 7.31 -4.77 7.02
C THR A 304 6.18 -3.75 6.97
N HIS A 305 5.18 -3.96 7.81
CA HIS A 305 4.24 -2.89 8.10
C HIS A 305 4.94 -1.67 8.72
N GLY A 306 5.83 -1.86 9.69
CA GLY A 306 6.84 -0.92 10.17
C GLY A 306 6.45 0.56 10.10
N THR A 307 5.45 0.98 10.88
CA THR A 307 4.85 2.33 10.78
C THR A 307 5.58 3.41 11.57
N SER A 308 6.70 3.10 12.21
CA SER A 308 7.38 4.04 13.13
C SER A 308 6.58 4.29 14.43
N THR A 309 5.80 3.29 14.85
CA THR A 309 5.09 3.34 16.14
C THR A 309 5.83 2.54 17.20
N PRO A 310 5.84 3.00 18.47
CA PRO A 310 6.60 2.34 19.54
C PRO A 310 6.25 0.87 19.73
N LEU A 311 4.96 0.51 19.70
CA LEU A 311 4.47 -0.85 19.96
C LEU A 311 4.44 -1.71 18.70
N GLY A 312 4.01 -1.16 17.57
CA GLY A 312 3.79 -1.91 16.33
C GLY A 312 5.06 -2.51 15.78
N ASP A 313 6.11 -1.71 15.67
CA ASP A 313 7.38 -2.14 15.11
C ASP A 313 8.03 -3.28 15.92
N VAL A 314 8.00 -3.19 17.27
CA VAL A 314 8.54 -4.24 18.15
C VAL A 314 7.73 -5.54 18.03
N ALA A 315 6.39 -5.44 18.03
CA ALA A 315 5.52 -6.62 17.93
C ALA A 315 5.74 -7.37 16.61
N GLU A 316 5.87 -6.64 15.50
CA GLU A 316 6.13 -7.22 14.18
C GLU A 316 7.49 -7.94 14.13
N LEU A 317 8.57 -7.30 14.60
CA LEU A 317 9.91 -7.92 14.58
C LEU A 317 9.99 -9.14 15.50
N LYS A 318 9.29 -9.14 16.64
CA LYS A 318 9.15 -10.33 17.49
C LYS A 318 8.43 -11.47 16.76
N ALA A 319 7.37 -11.17 16.05
CA ALA A 319 6.65 -12.17 15.26
C ALA A 319 7.52 -12.72 14.11
N ILE A 320 8.26 -11.87 13.40
CA ILE A 320 9.24 -12.28 12.37
C ILE A 320 10.28 -13.23 12.99
N THR A 321 10.86 -12.87 14.12
CA THR A 321 11.85 -13.73 14.81
C THR A 321 11.26 -15.10 15.18
N LYS A 322 10.00 -15.16 15.64
CA LYS A 322 9.33 -16.42 15.95
C LYS A 322 9.08 -17.29 14.70
N VAL A 323 8.59 -16.67 13.61
CA VAL A 323 8.26 -17.40 12.36
C VAL A 323 9.51 -17.94 11.67
N PHE A 324 10.55 -17.11 11.58
CA PHE A 324 11.75 -17.44 10.80
C PHE A 324 12.90 -18.02 11.63
N GLY A 325 12.80 -18.01 12.97
CA GLY A 325 13.79 -18.60 13.86
C GLY A 325 15.22 -18.12 13.58
N ALA A 326 16.15 -19.06 13.45
CA ALA A 326 17.55 -18.74 13.16
C ALA A 326 17.76 -18.10 11.77
N HIS A 327 16.80 -18.24 10.85
CA HIS A 327 16.88 -17.64 9.51
C HIS A 327 16.57 -16.13 9.51
N ALA A 328 15.85 -15.62 10.51
CA ALA A 328 15.44 -14.19 10.59
C ALA A 328 16.62 -13.21 10.39
N LYS A 329 17.80 -13.53 10.93
CA LYS A 329 19.03 -12.73 10.76
C LYS A 329 19.60 -12.71 9.33
N ASN A 330 19.18 -13.65 8.48
CA ASN A 330 19.61 -13.76 7.09
C ASN A 330 18.66 -13.09 6.12
N ILE A 331 17.52 -12.58 6.60
CA ILE A 331 16.50 -11.87 5.82
C ILE A 331 16.82 -10.39 5.81
N ASN A 332 16.74 -9.73 4.65
CA ASN A 332 16.69 -8.29 4.61
C ASN A 332 15.29 -7.82 5.00
N ILE A 333 15.18 -7.19 6.15
CA ILE A 333 13.95 -6.61 6.67
C ILE A 333 14.01 -5.10 6.45
N ASN A 334 12.96 -4.50 5.89
CA ASN A 334 12.90 -3.05 5.71
C ASN A 334 11.49 -2.49 5.88
N SER A 335 11.38 -1.18 6.10
CA SER A 335 10.13 -0.44 5.98
C SER A 335 10.29 0.74 5.03
N THR A 336 9.62 0.65 3.89
CA THR A 336 9.56 1.74 2.91
C THR A 336 8.73 2.93 3.38
N LYS A 337 7.92 2.77 4.43
CA LYS A 337 7.21 3.88 5.09
C LYS A 337 8.14 4.92 5.71
N SER A 338 9.41 4.59 5.93
CA SER A 338 10.42 5.58 6.30
C SER A 338 10.59 6.67 5.23
N MET A 339 10.28 6.36 3.97
CA MET A 339 10.41 7.23 2.80
C MET A 339 9.06 7.80 2.34
N THR A 340 8.07 6.94 2.19
CA THR A 340 6.74 7.31 1.64
C THR A 340 5.77 7.86 2.68
N GLY A 341 6.04 7.67 3.97
CA GLY A 341 5.00 7.74 4.99
C GLY A 341 4.02 6.57 4.87
N HIS A 342 2.94 6.62 5.62
CA HIS A 342 1.92 5.58 5.66
C HIS A 342 0.73 5.97 4.79
N LEU A 343 0.56 5.31 3.64
CA LEU A 343 -0.52 5.58 2.68
C LEU A 343 -1.83 4.85 3.02
N LEU A 344 -2.02 4.44 4.26
CA LEU A 344 -3.23 3.77 4.75
C LEU A 344 -3.69 2.63 3.81
N GLY A 345 -4.88 2.74 3.21
CA GLY A 345 -5.42 1.71 2.33
C GLY A 345 -4.59 1.41 1.08
N ALA A 346 -3.75 2.34 0.63
CA ALA A 346 -2.83 2.15 -0.50
C ALA A 346 -1.48 1.52 -0.10
N ALA A 347 -1.17 1.44 1.20
CA ALA A 347 0.15 1.05 1.69
C ALA A 347 0.60 -0.32 1.16
N GLY A 348 -0.24 -1.34 1.28
CA GLY A 348 0.11 -2.70 0.85
C GLY A 348 0.43 -2.79 -0.64
N ALA A 349 -0.21 -1.97 -1.49
CA ALA A 349 0.04 -1.98 -2.93
C ALA A 349 1.41 -1.40 -3.28
N ILE A 350 1.77 -0.23 -2.74
CA ILE A 350 3.09 0.36 -3.01
C ILE A 350 4.22 -0.47 -2.41
N GLU A 351 3.98 -1.13 -1.28
CA GLU A 351 4.95 -2.01 -0.62
C GLU A 351 5.14 -3.33 -1.36
N ALA A 352 4.08 -3.89 -1.93
CA ALA A 352 4.15 -5.01 -2.86
C ALA A 352 5.00 -4.65 -4.10
N ILE A 353 4.74 -3.48 -4.70
CA ILE A 353 5.52 -2.96 -5.82
C ILE A 353 7.00 -2.79 -5.43
N ALA A 354 7.29 -2.21 -4.26
CA ALA A 354 8.66 -2.06 -3.76
C ALA A 354 9.36 -3.42 -3.59
N SER A 355 8.64 -4.44 -3.10
CA SER A 355 9.15 -5.81 -2.93
C SER A 355 9.45 -6.46 -4.29
N ILE A 356 8.56 -6.30 -5.27
CA ILE A 356 8.74 -6.81 -6.63
C ILE A 356 9.93 -6.10 -7.31
N LEU A 357 10.06 -4.79 -7.18
CA LEU A 357 11.18 -4.05 -7.73
C LEU A 357 12.52 -4.43 -7.07
N ALA A 358 12.52 -4.71 -5.75
CA ALA A 358 13.69 -5.24 -5.07
C ALA A 358 14.15 -6.59 -5.67
N MET A 359 13.21 -7.46 -6.03
CA MET A 359 13.48 -8.73 -6.71
C MET A 359 14.05 -8.51 -8.12
N GLN A 360 13.48 -7.58 -8.89
CA GLN A 360 13.92 -7.29 -10.25
C GLN A 360 15.35 -6.72 -10.29
N HIS A 361 15.66 -5.86 -9.33
CA HIS A 361 16.95 -5.15 -9.28
C HIS A 361 17.99 -5.81 -8.36
N ASN A 362 17.63 -6.87 -7.63
CA ASN A 362 18.46 -7.49 -6.60
C ASN A 362 19.03 -6.45 -5.60
N LEU A 363 18.20 -5.51 -5.20
CA LEU A 363 18.55 -4.42 -4.30
C LEU A 363 17.38 -4.16 -3.34
N VAL A 364 17.60 -4.34 -2.04
CA VAL A 364 16.57 -4.07 -1.03
C VAL A 364 16.67 -2.61 -0.60
N PRO A 365 15.57 -1.82 -0.76
CA PRO A 365 15.55 -0.42 -0.32
C PRO A 365 15.77 -0.26 1.18
N PRO A 366 16.32 0.88 1.62
CA PRO A 366 16.62 1.08 3.04
C PRO A 366 15.39 1.40 3.89
N THR A 367 15.50 1.13 5.18
CA THR A 367 14.78 1.85 6.24
C THR A 367 15.62 3.06 6.60
N ILE A 368 15.20 4.26 6.21
CA ILE A 368 15.95 5.50 6.48
C ILE A 368 15.63 6.07 7.87
N ASN A 369 16.40 7.07 8.29
CA ASN A 369 16.20 7.86 9.51
C ASN A 369 16.50 7.13 10.83
N HIS A 370 17.11 5.95 10.78
CA HIS A 370 17.52 5.26 11.99
C HIS A 370 18.81 5.86 12.55
N LYS A 371 18.75 6.35 13.79
CA LYS A 371 19.86 6.99 14.53
C LYS A 371 20.16 6.28 15.85
N THR A 372 19.14 5.76 16.53
CA THR A 372 19.23 5.25 17.91
C THR A 372 18.70 3.83 17.98
N VAL A 373 19.54 2.91 18.45
CA VAL A 373 19.18 1.50 18.63
C VAL A 373 18.09 1.36 19.69
N ASP A 374 17.02 0.63 19.37
CA ASP A 374 15.98 0.28 20.33
C ASP A 374 16.39 -1.00 21.09
N PRO A 375 16.54 -0.95 22.42
CA PRO A 375 16.94 -2.11 23.22
C PRO A 375 15.89 -3.25 23.20
N ASN A 376 14.67 -3.00 22.75
CA ASN A 376 13.62 -4.01 22.65
C ASN A 376 13.64 -4.78 21.30
N ILE A 377 14.54 -4.41 20.40
CA ILE A 377 14.70 -5.04 19.07
C ILE A 377 15.99 -5.88 19.09
N ASP A 378 15.89 -7.11 18.56
CA ASP A 378 17.06 -7.98 18.43
C ASP A 378 18.09 -7.36 17.48
N PRO A 379 19.30 -7.02 17.96
CA PRO A 379 20.34 -6.36 17.17
C PRO A 379 20.94 -7.27 16.09
N SER A 380 20.65 -8.57 16.09
CA SER A 380 21.11 -9.50 15.06
C SER A 380 20.28 -9.44 13.77
N LEU A 381 19.11 -8.80 13.77
CA LEU A 381 18.27 -8.65 12.61
C LEU A 381 18.87 -7.66 11.60
N ASN A 382 18.84 -8.01 10.32
CA ASN A 382 19.25 -7.10 9.24
C ASN A 382 18.08 -6.19 8.82
N LEU A 383 17.92 -5.04 9.47
CA LEU A 383 16.84 -4.09 9.23
C LEU A 383 17.09 -3.18 8.00
N THR A 384 18.10 -3.46 7.21
CA THR A 384 18.49 -2.70 6.00
C THR A 384 18.56 -1.19 6.27
N LEU A 385 19.27 -0.78 7.34
CA LEU A 385 19.24 0.58 7.87
C LEU A 385 20.01 1.58 7.00
N ASN A 386 19.38 2.72 6.71
CA ASN A 386 19.93 3.95 6.11
C ASN A 386 20.54 3.82 4.70
N LYS A 387 20.86 2.63 4.24
CA LYS A 387 21.41 2.38 2.88
C LYS A 387 20.80 1.14 2.28
N ALA A 388 20.47 1.22 0.98
CA ALA A 388 20.04 0.07 0.22
C ALA A 388 21.13 -1.02 0.22
N GLN A 389 20.71 -2.29 0.23
CA GLN A 389 21.63 -3.42 0.26
C GLN A 389 21.44 -4.30 -0.97
N GLU A 390 22.53 -4.60 -1.67
CA GLU A 390 22.54 -5.60 -2.73
C GLU A 390 22.20 -6.98 -2.14
N ARG A 391 21.20 -7.62 -2.71
CA ARG A 391 20.71 -8.92 -2.30
C ARG A 391 20.05 -9.61 -3.48
N LYS A 392 20.46 -10.82 -3.79
CA LYS A 392 19.66 -11.65 -4.70
C LYS A 392 18.36 -12.02 -3.99
N VAL A 393 17.25 -11.47 -4.45
CA VAL A 393 15.92 -11.69 -3.88
C VAL A 393 15.13 -12.58 -4.82
N ASN A 394 14.89 -13.83 -4.41
CA ASN A 394 14.05 -14.78 -5.14
C ASN A 394 12.64 -14.85 -4.55
N ILE A 395 12.51 -14.68 -3.24
CA ILE A 395 11.22 -14.68 -2.53
C ILE A 395 11.16 -13.46 -1.61
N ALA A 396 10.13 -12.64 -1.80
CA ALA A 396 9.86 -11.46 -0.99
C ALA A 396 8.46 -11.53 -0.36
N MET A 397 8.38 -11.13 0.91
CA MET A 397 7.14 -11.04 1.69
C MET A 397 6.79 -9.57 1.93
N SER A 398 5.52 -9.22 1.84
CA SER A 398 5.00 -7.89 2.19
C SER A 398 3.93 -8.02 3.25
N ASN A 399 4.12 -7.36 4.39
CA ASN A 399 3.23 -7.38 5.54
C ASN A 399 2.46 -6.06 5.68
N THR A 400 1.17 -6.14 5.95
CA THR A 400 0.35 -4.96 6.22
C THR A 400 -0.64 -5.25 7.33
N PHE A 401 -0.66 -4.40 8.37
CA PHE A 401 -1.51 -4.57 9.55
C PHE A 401 -2.35 -3.31 9.75
N GLY A 402 -3.68 -3.48 9.88
CA GLY A 402 -4.64 -2.38 9.93
C GLY A 402 -5.34 -2.27 11.27
N PHE A 403 -5.81 -1.06 11.59
CA PHE A 403 -6.77 -0.84 12.67
C PHE A 403 -7.96 -1.78 12.52
N GLY A 404 -8.54 -2.21 13.65
CA GLY A 404 -9.50 -3.31 13.68
C GLY A 404 -8.84 -4.68 13.86
N GLY A 405 -7.49 -4.73 13.91
CA GLY A 405 -6.70 -5.96 14.02
C GLY A 405 -6.60 -6.73 12.70
N HIS A 406 -6.81 -6.07 11.57
CA HIS A 406 -6.69 -6.70 10.25
C HIS A 406 -5.23 -6.93 9.89
N ASN A 407 -4.85 -8.19 9.67
CA ASN A 407 -3.51 -8.57 9.25
C ASN A 407 -3.56 -9.21 7.86
N ALA A 408 -2.73 -8.75 6.94
CA ALA A 408 -2.57 -9.29 5.60
C ALA A 408 -1.08 -9.47 5.27
N CYS A 409 -0.76 -10.54 4.55
CA CYS A 409 0.58 -10.87 4.10
C CYS A 409 0.51 -11.42 2.68
N VAL A 410 1.36 -10.93 1.78
CA VAL A 410 1.45 -11.40 0.39
C VAL A 410 2.87 -11.85 0.10
N LEU A 411 3.03 -12.96 -0.61
CA LEU A 411 4.32 -13.54 -0.97
C LEU A 411 4.52 -13.54 -2.48
N PHE A 412 5.65 -13.03 -2.91
CA PHE A 412 6.08 -12.96 -4.30
C PHE A 412 7.29 -13.86 -4.53
N LYS A 413 7.34 -14.52 -5.70
CA LYS A 413 8.44 -15.35 -6.13
C LYS A 413 8.94 -14.93 -7.50
N LYS A 414 10.24 -14.85 -7.68
CA LYS A 414 10.88 -14.62 -8.99
C LYS A 414 10.66 -15.83 -9.87
N LEU A 415 10.24 -15.60 -11.11
CA LEU A 415 10.22 -16.65 -12.12
C LEU A 415 11.62 -16.87 -12.66
N GLU A 416 11.99 -18.13 -12.81
CA GLU A 416 13.24 -18.57 -13.43
C GLU A 416 13.20 -18.40 -14.95
#